data_0c035f87c1b5a66823517fd80c04ac55
#
_entry.id   0c035f87c1b5a66823517fd80c04ac55
#
_cell.length_a   1.000
_cell.length_b   1.000
_cell.length_c   1.000
_cell.angle_alpha   90.00
_cell.angle_beta   90.00
_cell.angle_gamma   90.00
#
_symmetry.space_group_name_H-M   'P 1'
#
loop_
_entity.id
_entity.type
_entity.pdbx_description
1 polymer ?
#
loop_
_entity_poly.entity_id
_entity_poly.type
_entity_poly.pdbx_seq_one_letter_code
_entity_poly.pdbx_strand_id
1 'polypeptide(L)'
;GIIVFLIFNEISIVLVIIGHVIFELAIHELLAKQMYTKYMKYFLTQRILFATLAIPMFFLIGFTGFIIMYGLSMLPAFIRIYFGFKESRINLTLIKERSSFIVNSYLLYAARTSYAYVDRLIIVPLFGYTILGNYELAMQGIILGNVFAVFIYNYLLPKDAREESTYRLKIYAIIGSTLISLLVIFVSPHILPILFPQFQDA
;
A
#
# COMPACT_ATOMS: atom_id res chain seq x y z
N GLY A 1 -11.16 -14.46 -4.97
CA GLY A 1 -11.50 -14.23 -6.38
C GLY A 1 -12.92 -14.64 -6.69
N ILE A 2 -13.26 -15.94 -6.68
CA ILE A 2 -14.61 -16.46 -7.06
C ILE A 2 -15.72 -15.89 -6.16
N ILE A 3 -15.51 -15.84 -4.85
CA ILE A 3 -16.50 -15.30 -3.90
C ILE A 3 -16.78 -13.83 -4.20
N VAL A 4 -15.75 -13.03 -4.47
CA VAL A 4 -15.91 -11.60 -4.82
C VAL A 4 -16.64 -11.43 -6.13
N PHE A 5 -16.34 -12.27 -7.14
CA PHE A 5 -17.06 -12.26 -8.41
C PHE A 5 -18.55 -12.58 -8.22
N LEU A 6 -18.89 -13.57 -7.40
CA LEU A 6 -20.28 -13.94 -7.09
C LEU A 6 -21.04 -12.83 -6.35
N ILE A 7 -20.37 -12.06 -5.49
CA ILE A 7 -20.98 -10.97 -4.72
C ILE A 7 -21.18 -9.71 -5.58
N PHE A 8 -20.16 -9.32 -6.34
CA PHE A 8 -20.14 -8.04 -7.05
C PHE A 8 -20.39 -8.16 -8.55
N ASN A 9 -20.36 -9.39 -9.09
CA ASN A 9 -20.47 -9.69 -10.52
C ASN A 9 -19.50 -8.85 -11.40
N GLU A 10 -18.33 -8.52 -10.85
CA GLU A 10 -17.37 -7.57 -11.42
C GLU A 10 -16.00 -8.23 -11.62
N ILE A 11 -15.69 -8.59 -12.86
CA ILE A 11 -14.38 -9.16 -13.24
C ILE A 11 -13.20 -8.23 -12.92
N SER A 12 -13.42 -6.92 -13.01
CA SER A 12 -12.41 -5.90 -12.73
C SER A 12 -11.87 -5.96 -11.29
N ILE A 13 -12.76 -6.17 -10.32
CA ILE A 13 -12.39 -6.29 -8.89
C ILE A 13 -11.59 -7.58 -8.65
N VAL A 14 -11.99 -8.68 -9.29
CA VAL A 14 -11.24 -9.95 -9.20
C VAL A 14 -9.81 -9.81 -9.70
N LEU A 15 -9.64 -9.12 -10.83
CA LEU A 15 -8.34 -8.85 -11.43
C LEU A 15 -7.45 -8.00 -10.51
N VAL A 16 -8.02 -6.98 -9.85
CA VAL A 16 -7.30 -6.17 -8.87
C VAL A 16 -6.85 -7.01 -7.68
N ILE A 17 -7.74 -7.85 -7.12
CA ILE A 17 -7.42 -8.67 -5.95
C ILE A 17 -6.28 -9.64 -6.28
N ILE A 18 -6.37 -10.34 -7.41
CA ILE A 18 -5.33 -11.29 -7.83
C ILE A 18 -4.02 -10.55 -8.10
N GLY A 19 -4.08 -9.46 -8.86
CA GLY A 19 -2.90 -8.62 -9.16
C GLY A 19 -2.23 -8.11 -7.89
N HIS A 20 -3.01 -7.59 -6.93
CA HIS A 20 -2.51 -7.08 -5.66
C HIS A 20 -1.81 -8.15 -4.82
N VAL A 21 -2.44 -9.32 -4.65
CA VAL A 21 -1.82 -10.43 -3.90
C VAL A 21 -0.49 -10.83 -4.51
N ILE A 22 -0.41 -10.97 -5.83
CA ILE A 22 0.82 -11.36 -6.53
C ILE A 22 1.88 -10.26 -6.44
N PHE A 23 1.48 -9.01 -6.57
CA PHE A 23 2.38 -7.87 -6.42
C PHE A 23 2.99 -7.81 -5.02
N GLU A 24 2.17 -7.91 -3.96
CA GLU A 24 2.62 -7.91 -2.58
C GLU A 24 3.58 -9.06 -2.29
N LEU A 25 3.28 -10.28 -2.76
CA LEU A 25 4.19 -11.42 -2.62
C LEU A 25 5.55 -11.16 -3.28
N ALA A 26 5.57 -10.61 -4.51
CA ALA A 26 6.81 -10.28 -5.21
C ALA A 26 7.63 -9.20 -4.49
N ILE A 27 6.97 -8.16 -4.01
CA ILE A 27 7.60 -7.05 -3.29
C ILE A 27 8.19 -7.52 -1.96
N HIS A 28 7.45 -8.30 -1.19
CA HIS A 28 7.94 -8.84 0.09
C HIS A 28 9.07 -9.86 -0.09
N GLU A 29 9.05 -10.67 -1.16
CA GLU A 29 10.17 -11.55 -1.49
C GLU A 29 11.45 -10.74 -1.78
N LEU A 30 11.34 -9.67 -2.56
CA LEU A 30 12.49 -8.81 -2.88
C LEU A 30 13.04 -8.10 -1.64
N LEU A 31 12.17 -7.63 -0.75
CA LEU A 31 12.56 -7.05 0.53
C LEU A 31 13.25 -8.07 1.43
N ALA A 32 12.70 -9.28 1.57
CA ALA A 32 13.29 -10.34 2.38
C ALA A 32 14.68 -10.76 1.86
N LYS A 33 14.89 -10.75 0.54
CA LYS A 33 16.18 -10.99 -0.11
C LYS A 33 17.09 -9.74 -0.12
N GLN A 34 16.65 -8.61 0.44
CA GLN A 34 17.37 -7.32 0.45
C GLN A 34 17.73 -6.79 -0.96
N MET A 35 16.94 -7.14 -1.96
CA MET A 35 17.15 -6.70 -3.33
C MET A 35 16.48 -5.33 -3.57
N TYR A 36 16.87 -4.31 -2.80
CA TYR A 36 16.23 -3.00 -2.76
C TYR A 36 16.12 -2.31 -4.13
N THR A 37 17.15 -2.42 -4.96
CA THR A 37 17.12 -1.83 -6.31
C THR A 37 16.04 -2.48 -7.19
N LYS A 38 15.87 -3.80 -7.11
CA LYS A 38 14.81 -4.49 -7.85
C LYS A 38 13.44 -4.17 -7.26
N TYR A 39 13.32 -4.13 -5.92
CA TYR A 39 12.13 -3.67 -5.22
C TYR A 39 11.66 -2.30 -5.75
N MET A 40 12.56 -1.31 -5.75
CA MET A 40 12.26 0.04 -6.25
C MET A 40 11.84 0.04 -7.71
N LYS A 41 12.52 -0.73 -8.57
CA LYS A 41 12.15 -0.84 -10.00
C LYS A 41 10.73 -1.37 -10.18
N TYR A 42 10.36 -2.49 -9.52
CA TYR A 42 9.01 -3.05 -9.62
C TYR A 42 7.96 -2.09 -9.09
N PHE A 43 8.23 -1.46 -7.94
CA PHE A 43 7.33 -0.49 -7.33
C PHE A 43 7.09 0.73 -8.23
N LEU A 44 8.17 1.34 -8.75
CA LEU A 44 8.07 2.48 -9.66
C LEU A 44 7.41 2.10 -11.00
N THR A 45 7.76 0.94 -11.56
CA THR A 45 7.14 0.46 -12.81
C THR A 45 5.63 0.33 -12.65
N GLN A 46 5.15 -0.26 -11.54
CA GLN A 46 3.73 -0.36 -11.26
C GLN A 46 3.07 1.02 -11.18
N ARG A 47 3.69 1.99 -10.47
CA ARG A 47 3.14 3.35 -10.33
C ARG A 47 3.10 4.11 -11.65
N ILE A 48 4.17 4.01 -12.46
CA ILE A 48 4.26 4.65 -13.77
C ILE A 48 3.23 4.04 -14.72
N LEU A 49 3.16 2.70 -14.82
CA LEU A 49 2.18 2.02 -15.66
C LEU A 49 0.75 2.40 -15.26
N PHE A 50 0.44 2.41 -13.96
CA PHE A 50 -0.86 2.84 -13.50
C PHE A 50 -1.16 4.29 -13.89
N ALA A 51 -0.28 5.23 -13.57
CA ALA A 51 -0.49 6.64 -13.88
C ALA A 51 -0.66 6.92 -15.38
N THR A 52 0.12 6.25 -16.23
CA THR A 52 0.07 6.47 -17.70
C THR A 52 -1.14 5.82 -18.34
N LEU A 53 -1.61 4.68 -17.85
CA LEU A 53 -2.70 3.92 -18.48
C LEU A 53 -4.07 4.19 -17.86
N ALA A 54 -4.13 4.54 -16.57
CA ALA A 54 -5.39 4.76 -15.87
C ALA A 54 -6.15 5.99 -16.39
N ILE A 55 -5.43 7.08 -16.69
CA ILE A 55 -6.05 8.32 -17.18
C ILE A 55 -6.73 8.10 -18.54
N PRO A 56 -6.06 7.60 -19.59
CA PRO A 56 -6.73 7.33 -20.88
C PRO A 56 -7.90 6.35 -20.74
N MET A 57 -7.74 5.29 -19.94
CA MET A 57 -8.79 4.28 -19.77
C MET A 57 -9.99 4.80 -18.97
N PHE A 58 -9.79 5.73 -18.07
CA PHE A 58 -10.89 6.41 -17.40
C PHE A 58 -11.77 7.18 -18.42
N PHE A 59 -11.15 7.87 -19.38
CA PHE A 59 -11.89 8.59 -20.41
C PHE A 59 -12.58 7.67 -21.43
N LEU A 60 -12.03 6.46 -21.69
CA LEU A 60 -12.59 5.52 -22.66
C LEU A 60 -13.74 4.66 -22.08
N ILE A 61 -13.58 4.15 -20.87
CA ILE A 61 -14.47 3.12 -20.26
C ILE A 61 -15.02 3.59 -18.90
N GLY A 62 -14.65 4.79 -18.44
CA GLY A 62 -15.07 5.30 -17.15
C GLY A 62 -14.34 4.65 -15.97
N PHE A 63 -15.00 4.62 -14.82
CA PHE A 63 -14.42 4.12 -13.57
C PHE A 63 -13.99 2.65 -13.63
N THR A 64 -14.68 1.81 -14.38
CA THR A 64 -14.32 0.40 -14.60
C THR A 64 -12.96 0.28 -15.29
N GLY A 65 -12.68 1.14 -16.29
CA GLY A 65 -11.39 1.20 -16.95
C GLY A 65 -10.24 1.55 -16.00
N PHE A 66 -10.48 2.47 -15.06
CA PHE A 66 -9.52 2.84 -14.02
C PHE A 66 -9.18 1.64 -13.13
N ILE A 67 -10.19 0.86 -12.67
CA ILE A 67 -10.00 -0.32 -11.84
C ILE A 67 -9.22 -1.41 -12.60
N ILE A 68 -9.58 -1.67 -13.86
CA ILE A 68 -8.88 -2.68 -14.69
C ILE A 68 -7.40 -2.31 -14.84
N MET A 69 -7.10 -1.05 -15.12
CA MET A 69 -5.71 -0.61 -15.29
C MET A 69 -4.91 -0.69 -13.99
N TYR A 70 -5.55 -0.47 -12.84
CA TYR A 70 -4.90 -0.69 -11.56
C TYR A 70 -4.46 -2.16 -11.39
N GLY A 71 -5.34 -3.12 -11.69
CA GLY A 71 -4.99 -4.55 -11.67
C GLY A 71 -3.92 -4.91 -12.70
N LEU A 72 -4.03 -4.42 -13.94
CA LEU A 72 -3.07 -4.71 -15.01
C LEU A 72 -1.69 -4.10 -14.75
N SER A 73 -1.60 -2.97 -14.08
CA SER A 73 -0.31 -2.34 -13.71
C SER A 73 0.56 -3.22 -12.81
N MET A 74 -0.03 -4.23 -12.17
CA MET A 74 0.67 -5.19 -11.31
C MET A 74 1.23 -6.40 -12.06
N LEU A 75 0.88 -6.60 -13.35
CA LEU A 75 1.32 -7.74 -14.15
C LEU A 75 2.85 -7.93 -14.21
N PRO A 76 3.71 -6.90 -14.24
CA PRO A 76 5.16 -7.12 -14.23
C PRO A 76 5.63 -7.96 -13.03
N ALA A 77 4.91 -7.95 -11.92
CA ALA A 77 5.25 -8.76 -10.74
C ALA A 77 5.06 -10.28 -10.96
N PHE A 78 4.19 -10.69 -11.88
CA PHE A 78 4.01 -12.10 -12.25
C PHE A 78 5.31 -12.73 -12.74
N ILE A 79 6.12 -11.99 -13.49
CA ILE A 79 7.42 -12.45 -13.99
C ILE A 79 8.31 -12.80 -12.80
N ARG A 80 8.32 -11.98 -11.77
CA ARG A 80 9.15 -12.23 -10.57
C ARG A 80 8.67 -13.46 -9.80
N ILE A 81 7.37 -13.60 -9.61
CA ILE A 81 6.77 -14.75 -8.93
C ILE A 81 7.06 -16.03 -9.69
N TYR A 82 6.95 -16.04 -11.02
CA TYR A 82 7.29 -17.20 -11.83
C TYR A 82 8.74 -17.66 -11.60
N PHE A 83 9.70 -16.74 -11.63
CA PHE A 83 11.10 -17.06 -11.33
C PHE A 83 11.29 -17.49 -9.87
N GLY A 84 10.61 -16.85 -8.93
CA GLY A 84 10.64 -17.21 -7.51
C GLY A 84 10.19 -18.65 -7.26
N PHE A 85 9.10 -19.09 -7.89
CA PHE A 85 8.63 -20.48 -7.81
C PHE A 85 9.61 -21.48 -8.42
N LYS A 86 10.29 -21.11 -9.50
CA LYS A 86 11.32 -21.97 -10.13
C LYS A 86 12.56 -22.11 -9.26
N GLU A 87 12.93 -21.07 -8.52
CA GLU A 87 14.09 -21.05 -7.61
C GLU A 87 13.80 -21.73 -6.27
N SER A 88 12.55 -21.76 -5.82
CA SER A 88 12.17 -22.25 -4.50
C SER A 88 11.61 -23.66 -4.55
N ARG A 89 11.93 -24.48 -3.53
CA ARG A 89 11.24 -25.75 -3.28
C ARG A 89 10.13 -25.52 -2.26
N ILE A 90 8.93 -25.99 -2.57
CA ILE A 90 7.80 -25.92 -1.64
C ILE A 90 8.10 -26.81 -0.45
N ASN A 91 8.27 -26.24 0.73
CA ASN A 91 8.48 -26.96 1.97
C ASN A 91 7.28 -26.76 2.92
N LEU A 92 6.35 -27.70 2.90
CA LEU A 92 5.14 -27.64 3.72
C LEU A 92 5.43 -27.86 5.22
N THR A 93 6.54 -28.50 5.58
CA THR A 93 6.93 -28.71 6.99
C THR A 93 7.22 -27.37 7.68
N LEU A 94 7.92 -26.47 7.01
CA LEU A 94 8.16 -25.11 7.51
C LEU A 94 6.87 -24.31 7.75
N ILE A 95 5.88 -24.49 6.90
CA ILE A 95 4.57 -23.82 7.08
C ILE A 95 3.88 -24.36 8.32
N LYS A 96 3.92 -25.69 8.54
CA LYS A 96 3.33 -26.32 9.71
C LYS A 96 4.04 -25.91 11.02
N GLU A 97 5.36 -25.91 11.04
CA GLU A 97 6.17 -25.48 12.19
C GLU A 97 5.93 -24.02 12.57
N ARG A 98 5.71 -23.15 11.58
CA ARG A 98 5.48 -21.72 11.79
C ARG A 98 4.01 -21.30 11.72
N SER A 99 3.09 -22.26 11.78
CA SER A 99 1.64 -21.98 11.63
C SER A 99 1.11 -20.98 12.67
N SER A 100 1.54 -21.09 13.92
CA SER A 100 1.14 -20.13 14.98
C SER A 100 1.60 -18.72 14.66
N PHE A 101 2.84 -18.54 14.19
CA PHE A 101 3.35 -17.23 13.77
C PHE A 101 2.57 -16.68 12.57
N ILE A 102 2.27 -17.52 11.58
CA ILE A 102 1.51 -17.14 10.38
C ILE A 102 0.10 -16.68 10.77
N VAL A 103 -0.59 -17.46 11.60
CA VAL A 103 -1.95 -17.13 12.06
C VAL A 103 -1.96 -15.84 12.86
N ASN A 104 -1.05 -15.67 13.83
CA ASN A 104 -0.96 -14.46 14.64
C ASN A 104 -0.64 -13.23 13.78
N SER A 105 0.28 -13.35 12.81
CA SER A 105 0.61 -12.27 11.88
C SER A 105 -0.57 -11.91 10.99
N TYR A 106 -1.33 -12.90 10.51
CA TYR A 106 -2.53 -12.68 9.72
C TYR A 106 -3.63 -11.99 10.54
N LEU A 107 -3.88 -12.43 11.77
CA LEU A 107 -4.87 -11.82 12.67
C LEU A 107 -4.49 -10.37 12.99
N LEU A 108 -3.21 -10.11 13.27
CA LEU A 108 -2.72 -8.76 13.52
C LEU A 108 -2.89 -7.85 12.28
N TYR A 109 -2.58 -8.37 11.10
CA TYR A 109 -2.76 -7.64 9.84
C TYR A 109 -4.25 -7.37 9.56
N ALA A 110 -5.12 -8.38 9.75
CA ALA A 110 -6.56 -8.24 9.59
C ALA A 110 -7.14 -7.20 10.56
N ALA A 111 -6.74 -7.25 11.84
CA ALA A 111 -7.15 -6.27 12.84
C ALA A 111 -6.70 -4.84 12.47
N ARG A 112 -5.45 -4.67 12.04
CA ARG A 112 -4.91 -3.39 11.61
C ARG A 112 -5.64 -2.83 10.38
N THR A 113 -5.92 -3.70 9.41
CA THR A 113 -6.66 -3.32 8.20
C THR A 113 -8.10 -2.95 8.54
N SER A 114 -8.77 -3.75 9.37
CA SER A 114 -10.13 -3.45 9.83
C SER A 114 -10.20 -2.11 10.54
N TYR A 115 -9.28 -1.84 11.45
CA TYR A 115 -9.19 -0.56 12.15
C TYR A 115 -9.07 0.64 11.19
N ALA A 116 -8.31 0.49 10.10
CA ALA A 116 -8.13 1.55 9.11
C ALA A 116 -9.38 1.86 8.27
N TYR A 117 -10.42 1.00 8.29
CA TYR A 117 -11.64 1.17 7.49
C TYR A 117 -12.92 1.33 8.33
N VAL A 118 -12.90 0.99 9.61
CA VAL A 118 -14.08 1.05 10.49
C VAL A 118 -14.61 2.47 10.63
N ASP A 119 -13.74 3.45 10.77
CA ASP A 119 -14.11 4.87 10.85
C ASP A 119 -14.86 5.34 9.60
N ARG A 120 -14.46 4.93 8.40
CA ARG A 120 -15.16 5.24 7.14
C ARG A 120 -16.56 4.65 7.10
N LEU A 121 -16.70 3.42 7.56
CA LEU A 121 -17.99 2.74 7.62
C LEU A 121 -18.94 3.40 8.62
N ILE A 122 -18.42 4.08 9.64
CA ILE A 122 -19.19 4.82 10.65
C ILE A 122 -19.52 6.23 10.15
N ILE A 123 -18.57 6.93 9.53
CA ILE A 123 -18.74 8.31 9.09
C ILE A 123 -19.86 8.44 8.05
N VAL A 124 -19.92 7.54 7.06
CA VAL A 124 -20.92 7.65 5.97
C VAL A 124 -22.35 7.67 6.48
N PRO A 125 -22.84 6.68 7.27
CA PRO A 125 -24.21 6.65 7.72
C PRO A 125 -24.56 7.74 8.76
N LEU A 126 -23.58 8.25 9.50
CA LEU A 126 -23.83 9.27 10.54
C LEU A 126 -23.70 10.70 10.02
N PHE A 127 -22.77 10.97 9.12
CA PHE A 127 -22.39 12.32 8.72
C PHE A 127 -22.43 12.57 7.22
N GLY A 128 -22.64 11.53 6.42
CA GLY A 128 -22.75 11.61 4.96
C GLY A 128 -21.40 11.69 4.23
N TYR A 129 -21.49 11.71 2.90
CA TYR A 129 -20.33 11.63 2.01
C TYR A 129 -19.45 12.89 2.00
N THR A 130 -20.00 14.06 2.29
CA THR A 130 -19.22 15.32 2.31
C THR A 130 -18.18 15.28 3.42
N ILE A 131 -18.59 14.88 4.63
CA ILE A 131 -17.67 14.76 5.76
C ILE A 131 -16.66 13.65 5.55
N LEU A 132 -17.09 12.53 4.92
CA LEU A 132 -16.13 11.50 4.52
C LEU A 132 -15.08 12.05 3.55
N GLY A 133 -15.45 12.89 2.59
CA GLY A 133 -14.51 13.52 1.66
C GLY A 133 -13.45 14.36 2.37
N ASN A 134 -13.86 15.19 3.32
CA ASN A 134 -12.95 16.01 4.14
C ASN A 134 -12.02 15.12 4.99
N TYR A 135 -12.58 14.09 5.62
CA TYR A 135 -11.83 13.10 6.38
C TYR A 135 -10.77 12.38 5.52
N GLU A 136 -11.15 11.93 4.33
CA GLU A 136 -10.22 11.27 3.39
C GLU A 136 -9.09 12.20 2.94
N LEU A 137 -9.39 13.48 2.72
CA LEU A 137 -8.36 14.47 2.37
C LEU A 137 -7.35 14.63 3.51
N ALA A 138 -7.81 14.74 4.75
CA ALA A 138 -6.94 14.80 5.92
C ALA A 138 -6.11 13.51 6.08
N MET A 139 -6.70 12.33 5.87
CA MET A 139 -6.00 11.05 5.90
C MET A 139 -4.93 10.92 4.83
N GLN A 140 -5.13 11.48 3.62
CA GLN A 140 -4.09 11.51 2.58
C GLN A 140 -2.87 12.34 3.04
N GLY A 141 -3.10 13.45 3.74
CA GLY A 141 -2.01 14.22 4.37
C GLY A 141 -1.20 13.39 5.37
N ILE A 142 -1.88 12.64 6.24
CA ILE A 142 -1.22 11.73 7.21
C ILE A 142 -0.44 10.63 6.49
N ILE A 143 -1.01 10.04 5.43
CA ILE A 143 -0.34 9.00 4.63
C ILE A 143 0.93 9.55 4.00
N LEU A 144 0.90 10.74 3.41
CA LEU A 144 2.08 11.40 2.86
C LEU A 144 3.17 11.62 3.91
N GLY A 145 2.79 12.08 5.11
CA GLY A 145 3.73 12.23 6.23
C GLY A 145 4.36 10.91 6.66
N ASN A 146 3.60 9.80 6.60
CA ASN A 146 4.06 8.47 6.98
C ASN A 146 4.95 7.78 5.93
N VAL A 147 4.95 8.20 4.66
CA VAL A 147 5.74 7.57 3.60
C VAL A 147 7.22 7.48 4.00
N PHE A 148 7.79 8.57 4.52
CA PHE A 148 9.19 8.61 4.93
C PHE A 148 9.49 7.62 6.07
N ALA A 149 8.61 7.56 7.08
CA ALA A 149 8.75 6.63 8.20
C ALA A 149 8.68 5.16 7.75
N VAL A 150 7.77 4.84 6.83
CA VAL A 150 7.63 3.48 6.26
C VAL A 150 8.86 3.08 5.46
N PHE A 151 9.43 3.98 4.65
CA PHE A 151 10.66 3.72 3.91
C PHE A 151 11.83 3.36 4.84
N ILE A 152 12.02 4.16 5.89
CA ILE A 152 13.08 3.91 6.87
C ILE A 152 12.83 2.61 7.63
N TYR A 153 11.59 2.35 8.05
CA TYR A 153 11.22 1.11 8.72
C TYR A 153 11.57 -0.11 7.87
N ASN A 154 11.16 -0.11 6.59
CA ASN A 154 11.45 -1.21 5.66
C ASN A 154 12.97 -1.41 5.42
N TYR A 155 13.77 -0.35 5.53
CA TYR A 155 15.22 -0.45 5.42
C TYR A 155 15.87 -0.95 6.72
N LEU A 156 15.37 -0.52 7.89
CA LEU A 156 15.92 -0.87 9.20
C LEU A 156 15.58 -2.29 9.61
N LEU A 157 14.35 -2.75 9.34
CA LEU A 157 13.84 -4.03 9.79
C LEU A 157 14.77 -5.23 9.46
N PRO A 158 15.26 -5.39 8.21
CA PRO A 158 16.18 -6.48 7.89
C PRO A 158 17.57 -6.34 8.54
N LYS A 159 18.02 -5.12 8.82
CA LYS A 159 19.31 -4.86 9.48
C LYS A 159 19.24 -5.15 10.97
N ASP A 160 18.17 -4.72 11.62
CA ASP A 160 17.92 -5.04 13.03
C ASP A 160 17.79 -6.55 13.25
N ALA A 161 17.18 -7.27 12.31
CA ALA A 161 17.08 -8.73 12.36
C ALA A 161 18.45 -9.45 12.26
N ARG A 162 19.49 -8.75 11.79
CA ARG A 162 20.87 -9.24 11.72
C ARG A 162 21.76 -8.73 12.86
N GLU A 163 21.17 -8.07 13.87
CA GLU A 163 21.91 -7.46 14.99
C GLU A 163 22.93 -6.38 14.55
N GLU A 164 22.77 -5.81 13.35
CA GLU A 164 23.59 -4.69 12.91
C GLU A 164 23.25 -3.43 13.73
N SER A 165 24.26 -2.66 14.13
CA SER A 165 24.04 -1.41 14.87
C SER A 165 23.40 -0.33 13.98
N THR A 166 22.09 -0.12 14.17
CA THR A 166 21.28 0.84 13.40
C THR A 166 20.90 2.09 14.22
N TYR A 167 21.47 2.26 15.41
CA TYR A 167 21.09 3.31 16.36
C TYR A 167 21.12 4.73 15.77
N ARG A 168 22.20 5.10 15.08
CA ARG A 168 22.33 6.43 14.45
C ARG A 168 21.25 6.65 13.36
N LEU A 169 20.95 5.62 12.59
CA LEU A 169 19.96 5.67 11.54
C LEU A 169 18.55 5.85 12.12
N LYS A 170 18.24 5.22 13.25
CA LYS A 170 16.98 5.41 13.99
C LYS A 170 16.82 6.85 14.48
N ILE A 171 17.86 7.46 15.00
CA ILE A 171 17.84 8.87 15.41
C ILE A 171 17.56 9.79 14.21
N TYR A 172 18.28 9.60 13.09
CA TYR A 172 18.04 10.40 11.89
C TYR A 172 16.61 10.20 11.34
N ALA A 173 16.09 8.99 11.45
CA ALA A 173 14.71 8.69 11.07
C ALA A 173 13.69 9.47 11.91
N ILE A 174 13.87 9.49 13.23
CA ILE A 174 13.00 10.23 14.16
C ILE A 174 13.07 11.74 13.88
N ILE A 175 14.26 12.29 13.78
CA ILE A 175 14.45 13.72 13.49
C ILE A 175 13.84 14.07 12.14
N GLY A 176 14.13 13.30 11.09
CA GLY A 176 13.60 13.55 9.75
C GLY A 176 12.07 13.47 9.68
N SER A 177 11.46 12.45 10.29
CA SER A 177 10.00 12.32 10.33
C SER A 177 9.34 13.45 11.12
N THR A 178 9.94 13.88 12.23
CA THR A 178 9.46 15.03 13.01
C THR A 178 9.52 16.33 12.22
N LEU A 179 10.63 16.58 11.51
CA LEU A 179 10.76 17.77 10.65
C LEU A 179 9.74 17.79 9.51
N ILE A 180 9.54 16.64 8.84
CA ILE A 180 8.55 16.51 7.77
C ILE A 180 7.13 16.73 8.33
N SER A 181 6.80 16.16 9.48
CA SER A 181 5.48 16.35 10.11
C SER A 181 5.24 17.81 10.46
N LEU A 182 6.22 18.51 11.03
CA LEU A 182 6.12 19.95 11.30
C LEU A 182 5.93 20.74 10.01
N LEU A 183 6.68 20.44 8.96
CA LEU A 183 6.55 21.09 7.66
C LEU A 183 5.14 20.89 7.10
N VAL A 184 4.58 19.67 7.14
CA VAL A 184 3.22 19.40 6.70
C VAL A 184 2.20 20.22 7.50
N ILE A 185 2.33 20.28 8.82
CA ILE A 185 1.41 21.08 9.68
C ILE A 185 1.42 22.56 9.31
N PHE A 186 2.59 23.15 9.06
CA PHE A 186 2.70 24.56 8.71
C PHE A 186 2.30 24.89 7.28
N VAL A 187 2.53 23.96 6.35
CA VAL A 187 2.36 24.18 4.90
C VAL A 187 0.95 23.82 4.45
N SER A 188 0.33 22.78 5.03
CA SER A 188 -0.98 22.30 4.60
C SER A 188 -2.09 23.37 4.66
N PRO A 189 -2.23 24.23 5.68
CA PRO A 189 -3.28 25.26 5.71
C PRO A 189 -3.18 26.27 4.57
N HIS A 190 -1.99 26.45 4.00
CA HIS A 190 -1.76 27.39 2.89
C HIS A 190 -1.92 26.75 1.52
N ILE A 191 -1.56 25.47 1.39
CA ILE A 191 -1.61 24.74 0.11
C ILE A 191 -2.98 24.14 -0.15
N LEU A 192 -3.64 23.56 0.88
CA LEU A 192 -4.93 22.88 0.71
C LEU A 192 -6.02 23.78 0.09
N PRO A 193 -6.22 25.04 0.50
CA PRO A 193 -7.22 25.90 -0.13
C PRO A 193 -6.93 26.22 -1.59
N ILE A 194 -5.65 26.22 -1.99
CA ILE A 194 -5.23 26.50 -3.38
C ILE A 194 -5.48 25.29 -4.27
N LEU A 195 -5.13 24.08 -3.78
CA LEU A 195 -5.27 22.85 -4.56
C LEU A 195 -6.71 22.31 -4.56
N PHE A 196 -7.44 22.54 -3.48
CA PHE A 196 -8.78 22.00 -3.25
C PHE A 196 -9.73 23.07 -2.72
N PRO A 197 -10.12 24.06 -3.56
CA PRO A 197 -10.98 25.18 -3.11
C PRO A 197 -12.32 24.74 -2.54
N GLN A 198 -12.82 23.59 -2.95
CA GLN A 198 -14.10 23.02 -2.49
C GLN A 198 -14.05 22.42 -1.06
N PHE A 199 -12.87 22.35 -0.44
CA PHE A 199 -12.64 21.83 0.90
C PHE A 199 -12.08 22.92 1.83
N GLN A 200 -12.39 24.20 1.59
CA GLN A 200 -11.90 25.32 2.40
C GLN A 200 -12.41 25.29 3.84
N ASP A 201 -13.56 24.65 4.08
CA ASP A 201 -14.21 24.54 5.39
C ASP A 201 -13.90 23.20 6.11
N ALA A 202 -12.90 22.43 5.62
CA ALA A 202 -12.58 21.11 6.14
C ALA A 202 -11.56 21.13 7.29
#